data_067950b9c1c1a3497b0929864ec1cdcf
#
_entry.id   067950b9c1c1a3497b0929864ec1cdcf
#
_cell.length_a   1.000
_cell.length_b   1.000
_cell.length_c   1.000
_cell.angle_alpha   90.00
_cell.angle_beta   90.00
_cell.angle_gamma   90.00
#
_symmetry.space_group_name_H-M   'P 1'
#
loop_
_entity.id
_entity.type
_entity.pdbx_description
1 polymer ?
#
loop_
_entity_poly.entity_id
_entity_poly.type
_entity_poly.pdbx_seq_one_letter_code
_entity_poly.pdbx_strand_id
1 'polypeptide(L)'
;MTERNWDDPLDFKEEGIELDYKLAGVDIDAGNYFVEKIKPHVKSTHRPEVMGGFGGFNGMMRIPSGYQSPILVSGTDGVGTKGKLATLFGRDYDIGIDLVAMCVNDVITCGAEPLYFLDYISCPKVDDNKRITELVAGIADGCRQSGCALLGGETAEHPQDLAVPNEYDIAGFCTGVVEESEIIDGKLINPGDKIIGIESNGVHANGFSLIRYLTFRHQIKVSDHPDLLNPTRIYASLVSDLKKEFPILGMAHITGGGLPENLPRCLPRKGLDIKIDYSSWKRPDIFNVIQDKGNVKEEEMRRVFNLGIGYCLIVPPEVEVDTLLAIDGHGYKSWTIGEVVLE
;
A
#
# COMPACT_ATOMS: atom_id res chain seq x y z
N MET A 1 22.16 -13.94 -22.89
CA MET A 1 22.44 -12.53 -22.55
C MET A 1 23.86 -12.29 -22.95
N THR A 2 24.11 -11.59 -24.04
CA THR A 2 25.45 -11.17 -24.45
C THR A 2 25.84 -10.03 -23.52
N GLU A 3 26.95 -10.19 -22.80
CA GLU A 3 27.58 -9.15 -22.00
C GLU A 3 27.80 -7.91 -22.90
N ARG A 4 27.18 -6.80 -22.59
CA ARG A 4 27.43 -5.53 -23.26
C ARG A 4 28.85 -5.09 -22.90
N ASN A 5 29.72 -5.00 -23.87
CA ASN A 5 31.03 -4.39 -23.70
C ASN A 5 30.85 -2.87 -23.63
N TRP A 6 30.98 -2.28 -22.45
CA TRP A 6 30.84 -0.84 -22.22
C TRP A 6 31.96 0.00 -22.87
N ASP A 7 33.04 -0.66 -23.35
CA ASP A 7 34.16 -0.04 -24.04
C ASP A 7 33.93 0.04 -25.55
N ASP A 8 32.87 -0.54 -26.10
CA ASP A 8 32.51 -0.37 -27.51
C ASP A 8 31.85 1.02 -27.67
N PRO A 9 32.47 1.95 -28.42
CA PRO A 9 31.83 3.23 -28.69
C PRO A 9 30.54 2.95 -29.46
N LEU A 10 29.42 3.39 -28.89
CA LEU A 10 28.16 3.48 -29.62
C LEU A 10 28.49 4.31 -30.88
N ASP A 11 28.18 3.76 -32.07
CA ASP A 11 28.51 4.37 -33.34
C ASP A 11 27.63 5.61 -33.62
N PHE A 12 27.75 6.62 -32.76
CA PHE A 12 27.17 7.95 -32.93
C PHE A 12 28.07 8.81 -33.81
N LYS A 13 28.21 8.42 -35.05
CA LYS A 13 28.79 9.28 -36.10
C LYS A 13 27.69 10.11 -36.75
N GLU A 14 27.06 11.00 -36.03
CA GLU A 14 26.43 12.18 -36.60
C GLU A 14 27.35 13.37 -36.33
N GLU A 15 28.25 13.69 -37.26
CA GLU A 15 29.10 14.86 -37.21
C GLU A 15 28.22 16.11 -37.22
N GLY A 16 28.32 16.93 -36.13
CA GLY A 16 27.69 18.25 -36.07
C GLY A 16 26.47 18.38 -35.11
N ILE A 17 26.10 17.36 -34.36
CA ILE A 17 25.08 17.49 -33.35
C ILE A 17 25.70 18.06 -32.06
N GLU A 18 25.22 19.21 -31.61
CA GLU A 18 25.53 19.73 -30.28
C GLU A 18 24.83 18.86 -29.22
N LEU A 19 25.63 18.17 -28.41
CA LEU A 19 25.09 17.28 -27.35
C LEU A 19 24.53 18.13 -26.22
N ASP A 20 23.27 17.91 -25.90
CA ASP A 20 22.61 18.46 -24.72
C ASP A 20 22.02 17.33 -23.85
N TYR A 21 21.54 17.71 -22.66
CA TYR A 21 21.00 16.77 -21.69
C TYR A 21 19.68 16.13 -22.19
N LYS A 22 18.93 16.81 -23.04
CA LYS A 22 17.70 16.33 -23.66
C LYS A 22 17.98 15.22 -24.69
N LEU A 23 19.04 15.38 -25.49
CA LEU A 23 19.52 14.33 -26.40
C LEU A 23 20.05 13.11 -25.65
N ALA A 24 20.59 13.32 -24.44
CA ALA A 24 21.00 12.24 -23.54
C ALA A 24 19.80 11.53 -22.86
N GLY A 25 18.55 12.00 -23.09
CA GLY A 25 17.33 11.33 -22.66
C GLY A 25 16.61 12.00 -21.47
N VAL A 26 17.13 13.10 -20.92
CA VAL A 26 16.52 13.82 -19.79
C VAL A 26 16.14 15.24 -20.18
N ASP A 27 14.83 15.55 -20.11
CA ASP A 27 14.28 16.86 -20.45
C ASP A 27 13.93 17.64 -19.18
N ILE A 28 14.80 18.59 -18.76
CA ILE A 28 14.60 19.41 -17.57
C ILE A 28 13.31 20.24 -17.64
N ASP A 29 12.95 20.76 -18.82
CA ASP A 29 11.74 21.57 -18.99
C ASP A 29 10.48 20.70 -18.82
N ALA A 30 10.49 19.47 -19.33
CA ALA A 30 9.42 18.50 -19.09
C ALA A 30 9.28 18.18 -17.60
N GLY A 31 10.39 17.99 -16.89
CA GLY A 31 10.40 17.80 -15.44
C GLY A 31 9.77 18.98 -14.68
N ASN A 32 10.17 20.21 -15.00
CA ASN A 32 9.59 21.42 -14.40
C ASN A 32 8.09 21.54 -14.69
N TYR A 33 7.67 21.25 -15.91
CA TYR A 33 6.25 21.26 -16.29
C TYR A 33 5.43 20.18 -15.54
N PHE A 34 6.00 18.99 -15.36
CA PHE A 34 5.40 17.94 -14.55
C PHE A 34 5.18 18.37 -13.11
N VAL A 35 6.19 18.99 -12.47
CA VAL A 35 6.08 19.51 -11.10
C VAL A 35 4.93 20.52 -10.97
N GLU A 36 4.74 21.42 -11.92
CA GLU A 36 3.59 22.34 -11.88
C GLU A 36 2.24 21.61 -12.06
N LYS A 37 2.18 20.54 -12.85
CA LYS A 37 0.95 19.72 -13.00
C LYS A 37 0.57 18.97 -11.73
N ILE A 38 1.52 18.40 -11.00
CA ILE A 38 1.22 17.63 -9.79
C ILE A 38 0.95 18.52 -8.57
N LYS A 39 1.40 19.75 -8.58
CA LYS A 39 1.29 20.72 -7.47
C LYS A 39 -0.13 20.90 -6.90
N PRO A 40 -1.22 20.96 -7.71
CA PRO A 40 -2.58 20.99 -7.16
C PRO A 40 -2.94 19.72 -6.38
N HIS A 41 -2.52 18.55 -6.86
CA HIS A 41 -2.77 17.27 -6.19
C HIS A 41 -2.06 17.23 -4.84
N VAL A 42 -0.76 17.56 -4.80
CA VAL A 42 0.02 17.63 -3.57
C VAL A 42 -0.62 18.61 -2.57
N LYS A 43 -0.92 19.84 -2.99
CA LYS A 43 -1.54 20.85 -2.13
C LYS A 43 -2.90 20.42 -1.58
N SER A 44 -3.66 19.62 -2.30
CA SER A 44 -4.97 19.13 -1.84
C SER A 44 -4.91 18.21 -0.63
N THR A 45 -3.73 17.69 -0.29
CA THR A 45 -3.48 16.81 0.85
C THR A 45 -2.96 17.57 2.08
N HIS A 46 -2.59 18.86 1.93
CA HIS A 46 -1.93 19.60 3.00
C HIS A 46 -2.83 19.77 4.21
N ARG A 47 -2.24 19.52 5.36
CA ARG A 47 -2.80 19.70 6.71
C ARG A 47 -2.28 21.03 7.30
N PRO A 48 -2.92 21.58 8.36
CA PRO A 48 -2.43 22.80 9.02
C PRO A 48 -0.99 22.72 9.54
N GLU A 49 -0.52 21.51 9.84
CA GLU A 49 0.82 21.26 10.35
C GLU A 49 1.91 21.35 9.29
N VAL A 50 1.56 21.30 8.00
CA VAL A 50 2.53 21.41 6.90
C VAL A 50 3.15 22.82 6.89
N MET A 51 4.48 22.89 6.87
CA MET A 51 5.24 24.13 6.87
C MET A 51 5.95 24.33 5.55
N GLY A 52 5.95 25.58 5.06
CA GLY A 52 6.62 25.91 3.81
C GLY A 52 5.78 25.61 2.56
N GLY A 53 6.43 25.61 1.40
CA GLY A 53 5.82 25.41 0.09
C GLY A 53 6.29 24.12 -0.57
N PHE A 54 5.55 23.67 -1.57
CA PHE A 54 5.93 22.57 -2.44
C PHE A 54 7.07 22.99 -3.39
N GLY A 55 8.05 22.11 -3.59
CA GLY A 55 9.18 22.33 -4.51
C GLY A 55 10.48 22.81 -3.85
N GLY A 56 10.57 22.79 -2.50
CA GLY A 56 11.83 22.98 -1.79
C GLY A 56 12.65 21.67 -1.70
N PHE A 57 13.87 21.75 -1.15
CA PHE A 57 14.73 20.57 -0.96
C PHE A 57 14.19 19.56 0.06
N ASN A 58 13.28 19.97 0.92
CA ASN A 58 12.71 19.13 1.97
C ASN A 58 11.25 19.51 2.25
N GLY A 59 10.53 18.58 2.85
CA GLY A 59 9.21 18.83 3.44
C GLY A 59 9.33 19.00 4.95
N MET A 60 8.62 19.98 5.50
CA MET A 60 8.59 20.24 6.94
C MET A 60 7.16 20.15 7.46
N MET A 61 7.00 19.47 8.59
CA MET A 61 5.71 19.33 9.26
C MET A 61 5.88 19.44 10.77
N ARG A 62 4.96 20.16 11.42
CA ARG A 62 4.88 20.16 12.88
C ARG A 62 4.23 18.87 13.36
N ILE A 63 4.67 18.36 14.48
CA ILE A 63 3.87 17.36 15.22
C ILE A 63 2.59 18.06 15.67
N PRO A 64 1.40 17.45 15.46
CA PRO A 64 0.14 18.02 15.92
C PRO A 64 0.16 18.28 17.44
N SER A 65 -0.60 19.29 17.88
CA SER A 65 -0.74 19.56 19.30
C SER A 65 -1.56 18.46 19.99
N GLY A 66 -1.32 18.25 21.28
CA GLY A 66 -2.08 17.28 22.09
C GLY A 66 -1.27 16.09 22.56
N TYR A 67 -0.17 15.76 21.92
CA TYR A 67 0.76 14.73 22.34
C TYR A 67 1.68 15.23 23.47
N GLN A 68 1.86 14.41 24.51
CA GLN A 68 2.78 14.68 25.63
C GLN A 68 4.13 13.98 25.43
N SER A 69 4.08 12.73 24.98
CA SER A 69 5.24 11.89 24.66
C SER A 69 5.08 11.28 23.27
N PRO A 70 5.18 12.10 22.19
CA PRO A 70 4.93 11.64 20.83
C PRO A 70 6.03 10.68 20.35
N ILE A 71 5.62 9.52 19.87
CA ILE A 71 6.49 8.55 19.19
C ILE A 71 6.21 8.61 17.69
N LEU A 72 7.26 8.79 16.88
CA LEU A 72 7.16 8.71 15.43
C LEU A 72 7.23 7.25 14.98
N VAL A 73 6.30 6.87 14.12
CA VAL A 73 6.20 5.53 13.51
C VAL A 73 6.36 5.67 12.02
N SER A 74 7.22 4.88 11.41
CA SER A 74 7.47 4.96 9.97
C SER A 74 7.41 3.58 9.33
N GLY A 75 6.86 3.54 8.12
CA GLY A 75 6.83 2.36 7.25
C GLY A 75 7.15 2.75 5.82
N THR A 76 7.76 1.82 5.09
CA THR A 76 8.05 1.96 3.67
C THR A 76 7.66 0.68 2.94
N ASP A 77 7.06 0.83 1.78
CA ASP A 77 6.67 -0.30 0.93
C ASP A 77 6.59 0.14 -0.53
N GLY A 78 6.44 -0.82 -1.43
CA GLY A 78 6.13 -0.64 -2.83
C GLY A 78 4.84 -1.35 -3.21
N VAL A 79 4.45 -1.29 -4.49
CA VAL A 79 3.27 -2.01 -5.01
C VAL A 79 3.66 -3.33 -5.68
N GLY A 80 4.93 -3.52 -5.94
CA GLY A 80 5.47 -4.72 -6.57
C GLY A 80 4.89 -4.95 -7.97
N THR A 81 4.64 -6.23 -8.28
CA THR A 81 4.31 -6.64 -9.66
C THR A 81 2.88 -6.32 -10.11
N LYS A 82 2.01 -5.82 -9.21
CA LYS A 82 0.68 -5.29 -9.58
C LYS A 82 0.82 -4.10 -10.52
N GLY A 83 1.75 -3.18 -10.24
CA GLY A 83 2.01 -2.01 -11.07
C GLY A 83 2.24 -2.36 -12.54
N LYS A 84 3.03 -3.41 -12.81
CA LYS A 84 3.30 -3.89 -14.15
C LYS A 84 2.06 -4.36 -14.91
N LEU A 85 1.11 -5.00 -14.21
CA LEU A 85 -0.15 -5.42 -14.81
C LEU A 85 -1.11 -4.24 -14.99
N ALA A 86 -1.27 -3.42 -13.96
CA ALA A 86 -2.16 -2.26 -13.96
C ALA A 86 -1.82 -1.25 -15.06
N THR A 87 -0.53 -1.02 -15.29
CA THR A 87 0.00 -0.21 -16.38
C THR A 87 -0.55 -0.61 -17.75
N LEU A 88 -0.66 -1.92 -18.05
CA LEU A 88 -1.19 -2.41 -19.32
C LEU A 88 -2.69 -2.09 -19.52
N PHE A 89 -3.39 -1.79 -18.43
CA PHE A 89 -4.82 -1.49 -18.41
C PHE A 89 -5.14 -0.02 -18.07
N GLY A 90 -4.12 0.86 -18.03
CA GLY A 90 -4.29 2.29 -17.73
C GLY A 90 -4.83 2.57 -16.32
N ARG A 91 -4.42 1.75 -15.33
CA ARG A 91 -4.87 1.86 -13.92
C ARG A 91 -3.79 2.49 -13.02
N ASP A 92 -3.00 3.42 -13.56
CA ASP A 92 -1.89 4.05 -12.84
C ASP A 92 -2.37 4.85 -11.62
N TYR A 93 -3.55 5.48 -11.70
CA TYR A 93 -4.19 6.15 -10.56
C TYR A 93 -4.42 5.20 -9.37
N ASP A 94 -4.94 3.99 -9.64
CA ASP A 94 -5.20 3.01 -8.58
C ASP A 94 -3.91 2.50 -7.94
N ILE A 95 -2.82 2.42 -8.70
CA ILE A 95 -1.49 2.07 -8.17
C ILE A 95 -0.98 3.15 -7.22
N GLY A 96 -1.29 4.42 -7.45
CA GLY A 96 -0.98 5.49 -6.51
C GLY A 96 -1.69 5.30 -5.16
N ILE A 97 -2.97 4.90 -5.18
CA ILE A 97 -3.71 4.56 -3.96
C ILE A 97 -3.11 3.32 -3.28
N ASP A 98 -2.78 2.27 -4.05
CA ASP A 98 -2.12 1.07 -3.53
C ASP A 98 -0.85 1.42 -2.75
N LEU A 99 0.01 2.29 -3.31
CA LEU A 99 1.27 2.67 -2.69
C LEU A 99 1.05 3.29 -1.30
N VAL A 100 0.10 4.21 -1.19
CA VAL A 100 -0.24 4.83 0.10
C VAL A 100 -0.84 3.81 1.05
N ALA A 101 -1.76 2.97 0.57
CA ALA A 101 -2.42 1.95 1.38
C ALA A 101 -1.41 0.97 1.99
N MET A 102 -0.43 0.49 1.22
CA MET A 102 0.58 -0.45 1.69
C MET A 102 1.39 0.12 2.86
N CYS A 103 1.80 1.39 2.77
CA CYS A 103 2.58 2.04 3.83
C CYS A 103 1.71 2.45 5.03
N VAL A 104 0.55 3.07 4.77
CA VAL A 104 -0.31 3.62 5.83
C VAL A 104 -0.95 2.52 6.67
N ASN A 105 -1.45 1.46 6.03
CA ASN A 105 -2.07 0.35 6.76
C ASN A 105 -1.09 -0.34 7.72
N ASP A 106 0.20 -0.34 7.40
CA ASP A 106 1.24 -0.84 8.31
C ASP A 106 1.48 0.14 9.48
N VAL A 107 1.61 1.44 9.18
CA VAL A 107 1.85 2.48 10.19
C VAL A 107 0.73 2.52 11.25
N ILE A 108 -0.52 2.34 10.85
CA ILE A 108 -1.65 2.39 11.79
C ILE A 108 -1.78 1.14 12.66
N THR A 109 -1.04 0.05 12.41
CA THR A 109 -1.15 -1.20 13.20
C THR A 109 -0.78 -1.03 14.67
N CYS A 110 0.00 -0.03 15.00
CA CYS A 110 0.34 0.31 16.39
C CYS A 110 -0.50 1.44 16.97
N GLY A 111 -1.59 1.87 16.30
CA GLY A 111 -2.45 2.96 16.73
C GLY A 111 -2.00 4.35 16.31
N ALA A 112 -0.95 4.47 15.48
CA ALA A 112 -0.43 5.76 15.03
C ALA A 112 -1.41 6.49 14.09
N GLU A 113 -1.45 7.83 14.20
CA GLU A 113 -2.09 8.73 13.25
C GLU A 113 -1.12 8.99 12.09
N PRO A 114 -1.46 8.71 10.83
CA PRO A 114 -0.62 9.06 9.68
C PRO A 114 -0.46 10.58 9.58
N LEU A 115 0.79 11.06 9.45
CA LEU A 115 1.09 12.49 9.36
C LEU A 115 1.41 12.90 7.93
N TYR A 116 2.40 12.27 7.33
CA TYR A 116 2.84 12.59 5.98
C TYR A 116 3.35 11.38 5.23
N PHE A 117 3.34 11.53 3.92
CA PHE A 117 3.80 10.58 2.94
C PHE A 117 4.86 11.20 2.05
N LEU A 118 5.84 10.40 1.65
CA LEU A 118 6.82 10.70 0.62
C LEU A 118 6.82 9.57 -0.41
N ASP A 119 7.02 9.91 -1.69
CA ASP A 119 7.16 8.93 -2.75
C ASP A 119 8.53 9.01 -3.43
N TYR A 120 8.95 7.90 -4.03
CA TYR A 120 10.01 7.83 -5.00
C TYR A 120 9.49 7.12 -6.25
N ILE A 121 9.55 7.80 -7.38
CA ILE A 121 9.10 7.28 -8.67
C ILE A 121 10.31 7.20 -9.61
N SER A 122 10.65 5.99 -10.03
CA SER A 122 11.63 5.73 -11.07
C SER A 122 10.90 5.39 -12.37
N CYS A 123 11.07 6.18 -13.42
CA CYS A 123 10.38 5.99 -14.69
C CYS A 123 11.30 6.22 -15.87
N PRO A 124 11.00 5.65 -17.08
CA PRO A 124 11.82 5.85 -18.27
C PRO A 124 11.80 7.30 -18.74
N LYS A 125 10.66 7.97 -18.58
CA LYS A 125 10.45 9.36 -18.97
C LYS A 125 9.30 9.97 -18.19
N VAL A 126 9.48 11.20 -17.73
CA VAL A 126 8.40 11.98 -17.13
C VAL A 126 7.51 12.52 -18.26
N ASP A 127 6.39 11.95 -18.38
CA ASP A 127 5.12 12.48 -18.85
C ASP A 127 4.92 13.03 -20.27
N ASP A 128 5.12 12.20 -21.26
CA ASP A 128 4.43 12.43 -22.55
C ASP A 128 2.97 11.91 -22.54
N ASN A 129 2.58 11.04 -21.61
CA ASN A 129 1.32 10.29 -21.64
C ASN A 129 0.43 10.44 -20.39
N LYS A 130 0.69 11.37 -19.53
CA LYS A 130 -0.07 11.68 -18.30
C LYS A 130 -0.05 10.58 -17.22
N ARG A 131 0.60 9.45 -17.44
CA ARG A 131 0.54 8.29 -16.54
C ARG A 131 1.14 8.57 -15.18
N ILE A 132 2.31 9.23 -15.15
CA ILE A 132 2.97 9.59 -13.89
C ILE A 132 2.16 10.67 -13.16
N THR A 133 1.53 11.61 -13.88
CA THR A 133 0.60 12.57 -13.28
C THR A 133 -0.62 11.87 -12.65
N GLU A 134 -1.19 10.87 -13.32
CA GLU A 134 -2.31 10.07 -12.77
C GLU A 134 -1.87 9.24 -11.56
N LEU A 135 -0.67 8.66 -11.60
CA LEU A 135 -0.08 7.95 -10.48
C LEU A 135 0.03 8.86 -9.24
N VAL A 136 0.60 10.09 -9.40
CA VAL A 136 0.70 11.06 -8.30
C VAL A 136 -0.68 11.56 -7.84
N ALA A 137 -1.63 11.70 -8.75
CA ALA A 137 -3.01 12.03 -8.38
C ALA A 137 -3.64 10.93 -7.50
N GLY A 138 -3.38 9.66 -7.81
CA GLY A 138 -3.76 8.50 -6.99
C GLY A 138 -3.06 8.49 -5.63
N ILE A 139 -1.76 8.79 -5.57
CA ILE A 139 -1.03 8.95 -4.31
C ILE A 139 -1.67 10.05 -3.46
N ALA A 140 -1.96 11.21 -4.05
CA ALA A 140 -2.63 12.30 -3.34
C ALA A 140 -4.02 11.90 -2.84
N ASP A 141 -4.76 11.09 -3.60
CA ASP A 141 -6.06 10.58 -3.16
C ASP A 141 -5.92 9.61 -1.98
N GLY A 142 -5.00 8.67 -2.04
CA GLY A 142 -4.66 7.79 -0.92
C GLY A 142 -4.26 8.58 0.34
N CYS A 143 -3.48 9.64 0.19
CA CYS A 143 -3.13 10.54 1.29
C CYS A 143 -4.35 11.22 1.90
N ARG A 144 -5.31 11.71 1.08
CA ARG A 144 -6.57 12.29 1.58
C ARG A 144 -7.41 11.26 2.34
N GLN A 145 -7.54 10.04 1.81
CA GLN A 145 -8.25 8.94 2.49
C GLN A 145 -7.60 8.57 3.83
N SER A 146 -6.28 8.73 3.92
CA SER A 146 -5.52 8.43 5.14
C SER A 146 -5.45 9.59 6.13
N GLY A 147 -5.85 10.80 5.72
CA GLY A 147 -5.68 12.01 6.50
C GLY A 147 -4.23 12.49 6.62
N CYS A 148 -3.31 12.00 5.80
CA CYS A 148 -1.90 12.42 5.79
C CYS A 148 -1.59 13.39 4.63
N ALA A 149 -0.51 14.16 4.75
CA ALA A 149 -0.06 15.07 3.70
C ALA A 149 0.94 14.38 2.77
N LEU A 150 0.75 14.48 1.46
CA LEU A 150 1.84 14.25 0.50
C LEU A 150 2.82 15.41 0.64
N LEU A 151 3.89 15.20 1.40
CA LEU A 151 4.78 16.28 1.84
C LEU A 151 5.88 16.58 0.82
N GLY A 152 6.21 15.61 -0.03
CA GLY A 152 7.20 15.70 -1.07
C GLY A 152 7.45 14.34 -1.69
N GLY A 153 8.44 14.26 -2.56
CA GLY A 153 8.85 13.05 -3.24
C GLY A 153 9.96 13.32 -4.23
N GLU A 154 10.34 12.29 -4.98
CA GLU A 154 11.33 12.37 -6.05
C GLU A 154 10.82 11.61 -7.28
N THR A 155 11.00 12.19 -8.46
CA THR A 155 10.73 11.51 -9.72
C THR A 155 12.01 11.51 -10.57
N ALA A 156 12.59 10.32 -10.73
CA ALA A 156 13.84 10.12 -11.43
C ALA A 156 13.60 9.50 -12.82
N GLU A 157 14.17 10.13 -13.86
CA GLU A 157 14.19 9.56 -15.21
C GLU A 157 15.37 8.61 -15.40
N HIS A 158 15.05 7.36 -15.79
CA HIS A 158 16.01 6.31 -16.10
C HIS A 158 15.72 5.72 -17.50
N PRO A 159 16.07 6.42 -18.59
CA PRO A 159 15.60 6.09 -19.94
C PRO A 159 15.99 4.70 -20.45
N GLN A 160 17.05 4.11 -19.90
CA GLN A 160 17.63 2.85 -20.41
C GLN A 160 17.62 1.69 -19.41
N ASP A 161 17.27 1.95 -18.13
CA ASP A 161 17.49 0.98 -17.06
C ASP A 161 16.26 0.09 -16.78
N LEU A 162 15.07 0.46 -17.25
CA LEU A 162 13.87 -0.34 -17.06
C LEU A 162 13.69 -1.35 -18.20
N ALA A 163 13.48 -2.61 -17.82
CA ALA A 163 13.51 -3.76 -18.74
C ALA A 163 12.36 -3.78 -19.77
N VAL A 164 11.31 -3.00 -19.53
CA VAL A 164 10.14 -2.90 -20.41
C VAL A 164 9.83 -1.42 -20.67
N PRO A 165 9.62 -1.02 -21.94
CA PRO A 165 9.21 0.34 -22.27
C PRO A 165 7.95 0.73 -21.48
N ASN A 166 7.97 1.92 -20.85
CA ASN A 166 6.89 2.48 -20.05
C ASN A 166 6.63 1.79 -18.69
N GLU A 167 7.48 0.90 -18.20
CA GLU A 167 7.46 0.49 -16.80
C GLU A 167 7.95 1.63 -15.91
N TYR A 168 7.43 1.69 -14.68
CA TYR A 168 7.98 2.48 -13.60
C TYR A 168 8.14 1.59 -12.36
N ASP A 169 9.02 1.98 -11.46
CA ASP A 169 9.11 1.42 -10.14
C ASP A 169 8.84 2.50 -9.09
N ILE A 170 8.18 2.13 -8.00
CA ILE A 170 7.71 3.09 -7.00
C ILE A 170 7.93 2.57 -5.60
N ALA A 171 8.31 3.48 -4.72
CA ALA A 171 8.38 3.24 -3.30
C ALA A 171 7.69 4.39 -2.55
N GLY A 172 7.00 4.05 -1.47
CA GLY A 172 6.37 4.99 -0.57
C GLY A 172 6.99 4.95 0.81
N PHE A 173 6.89 6.05 1.53
CA PHE A 173 7.33 6.19 2.90
C PHE A 173 6.29 7.00 3.67
N CYS A 174 5.68 6.38 4.67
CA CYS A 174 4.72 7.03 5.55
C CYS A 174 5.32 7.23 6.93
N THR A 175 5.08 8.40 7.53
CA THR A 175 5.34 8.64 8.94
C THR A 175 4.06 9.04 9.65
N GLY A 176 3.81 8.40 10.77
CA GLY A 176 2.73 8.69 11.69
C GLY A 176 3.26 9.04 13.08
N VAL A 177 2.33 9.40 13.98
CA VAL A 177 2.61 9.68 15.38
C VAL A 177 1.63 8.95 16.27
N VAL A 178 2.10 8.49 17.43
CA VAL A 178 1.28 7.91 18.49
C VAL A 178 1.77 8.43 19.84
N GLU A 179 0.86 8.64 20.79
CA GLU A 179 1.23 8.89 22.18
C GLU A 179 1.85 7.60 22.76
N GLU A 180 2.97 7.71 23.46
CA GLU A 180 3.70 6.55 24.01
C GLU A 180 2.81 5.62 24.84
N SER A 181 1.89 6.20 25.63
CA SER A 181 0.95 5.44 26.46
C SER A 181 -0.20 4.77 25.67
N GLU A 182 -0.39 5.12 24.40
CA GLU A 182 -1.47 4.62 23.54
C GLU A 182 -0.97 3.63 22.47
N ILE A 183 0.31 3.24 22.54
CA ILE A 183 0.87 2.26 21.59
C ILE A 183 0.17 0.91 21.74
N ILE A 184 -0.39 0.42 20.63
CA ILE A 184 -0.97 -0.92 20.52
C ILE A 184 0.15 -1.88 20.11
N ASP A 185 0.65 -2.65 21.08
CA ASP A 185 1.82 -3.54 20.92
C ASP A 185 1.52 -5.01 21.28
N GLY A 186 0.28 -5.35 21.48
CA GLY A 186 -0.20 -6.71 21.76
C GLY A 186 0.05 -7.19 23.20
N LYS A 187 0.73 -6.42 24.08
CA LYS A 187 1.07 -6.88 25.45
C LYS A 187 -0.13 -7.24 26.31
N LEU A 188 -1.29 -6.69 25.98
CA LEU A 188 -2.54 -6.94 26.70
C LEU A 188 -3.35 -8.12 26.14
N ILE A 189 -2.91 -8.74 25.04
CA ILE A 189 -3.57 -9.88 24.42
C ILE A 189 -3.53 -11.08 25.37
N ASN A 190 -4.68 -11.76 25.49
CA ASN A 190 -4.87 -12.95 26.33
C ASN A 190 -5.57 -14.06 25.53
N PRO A 191 -5.45 -15.34 25.96
CA PRO A 191 -6.25 -16.41 25.42
C PRO A 191 -7.74 -16.12 25.57
N GLY A 192 -8.52 -16.37 24.51
CA GLY A 192 -9.95 -16.06 24.43
C GLY A 192 -10.29 -14.75 23.75
N ASP A 193 -9.32 -13.84 23.57
CA ASP A 193 -9.52 -12.62 22.80
C ASP A 193 -9.92 -12.94 21.37
N LYS A 194 -10.83 -12.14 20.82
CA LYS A 194 -11.43 -12.38 19.51
C LYS A 194 -10.69 -11.67 18.40
N ILE A 195 -10.60 -12.35 17.27
CA ILE A 195 -9.99 -11.82 16.05
C ILE A 195 -11.12 -11.41 15.10
N ILE A 196 -11.23 -10.11 14.87
CA ILE A 196 -12.18 -9.55 13.93
C ILE A 196 -11.44 -9.31 12.60
N GLY A 197 -11.90 -9.96 11.54
CA GLY A 197 -11.44 -9.72 10.17
C GLY A 197 -12.32 -8.69 9.48
N ILE A 198 -11.70 -7.69 8.85
CA ILE A 198 -12.37 -6.64 8.09
C ILE A 198 -12.17 -6.91 6.60
N GLU A 199 -13.24 -6.77 5.82
CA GLU A 199 -13.24 -7.11 4.40
C GLU A 199 -12.15 -6.38 3.60
N SER A 200 -11.55 -7.08 2.64
CA SER A 200 -10.85 -6.50 1.51
C SER A 200 -11.82 -6.24 0.35
N ASN A 201 -11.45 -5.35 -0.58
CA ASN A 201 -12.19 -5.13 -1.82
C ASN A 201 -11.62 -5.93 -3.00
N GLY A 202 -10.95 -7.04 -2.72
CA GLY A 202 -10.30 -7.91 -3.68
C GLY A 202 -8.91 -8.34 -3.24
N VAL A 203 -8.03 -8.55 -4.21
CA VAL A 203 -6.69 -9.11 -4.01
C VAL A 203 -5.73 -8.15 -3.29
N HIS A 204 -6.04 -6.85 -3.30
CA HIS A 204 -5.14 -5.79 -2.87
C HIS A 204 -3.88 -5.71 -3.74
N ALA A 205 -2.67 -5.64 -3.14
CA ALA A 205 -1.42 -5.51 -3.89
C ALA A 205 -0.54 -6.78 -3.84
N ASN A 206 -1.02 -7.88 -3.24
CA ASN A 206 -0.23 -9.09 -3.02
C ASN A 206 -0.64 -10.25 -3.96
N GLY A 207 0.28 -11.19 -4.20
CA GLY A 207 0.04 -12.36 -5.05
C GLY A 207 0.11 -12.09 -6.55
N PHE A 208 0.47 -10.90 -6.99
CA PHE A 208 0.45 -10.51 -8.40
C PHE A 208 1.50 -11.21 -9.27
N SER A 209 2.55 -11.77 -8.71
CA SER A 209 3.46 -12.62 -9.49
C SER A 209 2.73 -13.85 -10.04
N LEU A 210 1.87 -14.49 -9.23
CA LEU A 210 1.04 -15.61 -9.65
C LEU A 210 -0.05 -15.15 -10.62
N ILE A 211 -0.79 -14.07 -10.32
CA ILE A 211 -1.84 -13.53 -11.18
C ILE A 211 -1.29 -13.18 -12.56
N ARG A 212 -0.14 -12.49 -12.64
CA ARG A 212 0.53 -12.18 -13.90
C ARG A 212 0.90 -13.44 -14.68
N TYR A 213 1.46 -14.44 -14.01
CA TYR A 213 1.76 -15.72 -14.63
C TYR A 213 0.52 -16.34 -15.28
N LEU A 214 -0.62 -16.35 -14.57
CA LEU A 214 -1.89 -16.88 -15.10
C LEU A 214 -2.44 -16.02 -16.24
N THR A 215 -2.31 -14.71 -16.15
CA THR A 215 -2.73 -13.77 -17.20
C THR A 215 -1.91 -13.94 -18.47
N PHE A 216 -0.59 -14.01 -18.37
CA PHE A 216 0.28 -14.23 -19.53
C PHE A 216 0.07 -15.60 -20.18
N ARG A 217 -0.40 -16.59 -19.45
CA ARG A 217 -0.80 -17.90 -20.01
C ARG A 217 -2.25 -17.95 -20.51
N HIS A 218 -2.94 -16.81 -20.55
CA HIS A 218 -4.34 -16.70 -20.98
C HIS A 218 -5.31 -17.55 -20.15
N GLN A 219 -4.95 -17.92 -18.92
CA GLN A 219 -5.81 -18.68 -18.01
C GLN A 219 -6.80 -17.77 -17.27
N ILE A 220 -6.39 -16.50 -17.03
CA ILE A 220 -7.25 -15.45 -16.50
C ILE A 220 -7.16 -14.24 -17.44
N LYS A 221 -8.31 -13.66 -17.78
CA LYS A 221 -8.38 -12.39 -18.51
C LYS A 221 -8.79 -11.29 -17.54
N VAL A 222 -7.98 -10.24 -17.43
CA VAL A 222 -8.26 -9.10 -16.57
C VAL A 222 -9.56 -8.39 -16.99
N SER A 223 -9.89 -8.39 -18.29
CA SER A 223 -11.16 -7.84 -18.78
C SER A 223 -12.41 -8.51 -18.21
N ASP A 224 -12.31 -9.80 -17.87
CA ASP A 224 -13.41 -10.58 -17.30
C ASP A 224 -13.47 -10.42 -15.76
N HIS A 225 -12.40 -9.94 -15.15
CA HIS A 225 -12.21 -9.76 -13.71
C HIS A 225 -11.54 -8.40 -13.41
N PRO A 226 -12.23 -7.27 -13.68
CA PRO A 226 -11.67 -5.94 -13.47
C PRO A 226 -11.37 -5.63 -11.99
N ASP A 227 -12.02 -6.33 -11.08
CA ASP A 227 -11.82 -6.29 -9.64
C ASP A 227 -10.42 -6.77 -9.18
N LEU A 228 -9.71 -7.53 -10.03
CA LEU A 228 -8.30 -7.87 -9.81
C LEU A 228 -7.41 -6.64 -9.60
N LEU A 229 -7.74 -5.53 -10.26
CA LEU A 229 -6.96 -4.30 -10.21
C LEU A 229 -7.53 -3.24 -9.26
N ASN A 230 -8.57 -3.57 -8.48
CA ASN A 230 -9.06 -2.65 -7.46
C ASN A 230 -7.93 -2.23 -6.51
N PRO A 231 -7.84 -0.94 -6.14
CA PRO A 231 -6.82 -0.49 -5.22
C PRO A 231 -7.02 -1.09 -3.83
N THR A 232 -5.94 -1.25 -3.12
CA THR A 232 -5.93 -1.69 -1.71
C THR A 232 -6.77 -0.73 -0.87
N ARG A 233 -7.64 -1.27 -0.01
CA ARG A 233 -8.39 -0.45 0.96
C ARG A 233 -7.45 0.21 1.97
N ILE A 234 -7.75 1.45 2.28
CA ILE A 234 -7.11 2.22 3.35
C ILE A 234 -8.02 2.16 4.57
N TYR A 235 -7.50 1.66 5.69
CA TYR A 235 -8.28 1.46 6.92
C TYR A 235 -8.06 2.56 7.96
N ALA A 236 -7.27 3.60 7.64
CA ALA A 236 -6.83 4.62 8.61
C ALA A 236 -7.98 5.35 9.31
N SER A 237 -9.00 5.81 8.57
CA SER A 237 -10.15 6.49 9.17
C SER A 237 -10.94 5.56 10.09
N LEU A 238 -11.23 4.34 9.64
CA LEU A 238 -11.94 3.33 10.43
C LEU A 238 -11.19 3.02 11.74
N VAL A 239 -9.89 2.72 11.64
CA VAL A 239 -9.06 2.40 12.82
C VAL A 239 -8.99 3.59 13.77
N SER A 240 -8.84 4.81 13.24
CA SER A 240 -8.82 6.04 14.06
C SER A 240 -10.09 6.24 14.89
N ASP A 241 -11.25 5.85 14.37
CA ASP A 241 -12.51 5.98 15.08
C ASP A 241 -12.71 4.83 16.06
N LEU A 242 -12.47 3.59 15.63
CA LEU A 242 -12.63 2.41 16.49
C LEU A 242 -11.75 2.45 17.74
N LYS A 243 -10.51 2.89 17.65
CA LYS A 243 -9.59 2.97 18.79
C LYS A 243 -10.01 3.98 19.87
N LYS A 244 -10.90 4.94 19.54
CA LYS A 244 -11.45 5.90 20.51
C LYS A 244 -12.58 5.29 21.33
N GLU A 245 -13.27 4.29 20.78
CA GLU A 245 -14.48 3.71 21.36
C GLU A 245 -14.24 2.35 22.00
N PHE A 246 -13.27 1.58 21.47
CA PHE A 246 -13.04 0.20 21.86
C PHE A 246 -11.59 -0.07 22.26
N PRO A 247 -11.35 -0.96 23.24
CA PRO A 247 -10.02 -1.47 23.55
C PRO A 247 -9.54 -2.40 22.45
N ILE A 248 -8.68 -1.89 21.56
CA ILE A 248 -8.02 -2.70 20.53
C ILE A 248 -6.67 -3.16 21.09
N LEU A 249 -6.46 -4.48 21.16
CA LEU A 249 -5.28 -5.08 21.80
C LEU A 249 -4.16 -5.37 20.80
N GLY A 250 -4.50 -5.56 19.53
CA GLY A 250 -3.56 -5.81 18.43
C GLY A 250 -4.22 -5.58 17.09
N MET A 251 -3.41 -5.29 16.07
CA MET A 251 -3.87 -5.07 14.70
C MET A 251 -2.91 -5.68 13.71
N ALA A 252 -3.43 -6.16 12.57
CA ALA A 252 -2.62 -6.68 11.48
C ALA A 252 -3.16 -6.23 10.11
N HIS A 253 -2.28 -5.70 9.27
CA HIS A 253 -2.50 -5.52 7.84
C HIS A 253 -2.20 -6.84 7.13
N ILE A 254 -3.16 -7.37 6.35
CA ILE A 254 -3.03 -8.68 5.72
C ILE A 254 -2.46 -8.52 4.31
N THR A 255 -1.18 -8.78 4.20
CA THR A 255 -0.36 -8.68 2.99
C THR A 255 0.19 -10.05 2.56
N GLY A 256 1.36 -10.10 1.91
CA GLY A 256 2.09 -11.34 1.64
C GLY A 256 2.35 -12.13 2.93
N GLY A 257 2.18 -13.43 2.88
CA GLY A 257 2.11 -14.30 4.06
C GLY A 257 0.65 -14.60 4.51
N GLY A 258 -0.34 -13.82 4.04
CA GLY A 258 -1.76 -13.99 4.38
C GLY A 258 -2.02 -13.90 5.89
N LEU A 259 -3.17 -14.43 6.31
CA LEU A 259 -3.53 -14.50 7.74
C LEU A 259 -2.50 -15.29 8.57
N PRO A 260 -1.96 -16.44 8.09
CA PRO A 260 -1.07 -17.27 8.91
C PRO A 260 0.24 -16.59 9.32
N GLU A 261 0.81 -15.71 8.50
CA GLU A 261 2.10 -15.08 8.79
C GLU A 261 1.94 -13.65 9.35
N ASN A 262 0.82 -12.95 9.06
CA ASN A 262 0.65 -11.58 9.53
C ASN A 262 0.01 -11.48 10.93
N LEU A 263 -0.99 -12.30 11.24
CA LEU A 263 -1.65 -12.27 12.54
C LEU A 263 -0.70 -12.59 13.72
N PRO A 264 0.18 -13.61 13.65
CA PRO A 264 1.10 -13.88 14.75
C PRO A 264 2.05 -12.72 15.10
N ARG A 265 2.27 -11.77 14.18
CA ARG A 265 3.08 -10.57 14.43
C ARG A 265 2.49 -9.64 15.51
N CYS A 266 1.19 -9.78 15.78
CA CYS A 266 0.52 -9.07 16.88
C CYS A 266 0.82 -9.67 18.25
N LEU A 267 1.33 -10.91 18.32
CA LEU A 267 1.53 -11.65 19.55
C LEU A 267 2.92 -11.37 20.13
N PRO A 268 3.06 -10.56 21.20
CA PRO A 268 4.37 -10.21 21.73
C PRO A 268 4.93 -11.28 22.67
N ARG A 269 4.09 -12.24 23.09
CA ARG A 269 4.43 -13.27 24.10
C ARG A 269 4.54 -14.64 23.47
N LYS A 270 5.54 -15.41 23.91
CA LYS A 270 5.58 -16.86 23.68
C LYS A 270 4.45 -17.54 24.46
N GLY A 271 3.93 -18.62 23.91
CA GLY A 271 2.84 -19.40 24.54
C GLY A 271 1.43 -18.95 24.12
N LEU A 272 1.34 -18.03 23.18
CA LEU A 272 0.07 -17.67 22.51
C LEU A 272 0.13 -18.09 21.04
N ASP A 273 -0.97 -18.59 20.55
CA ASP A 273 -1.18 -18.93 19.13
C ASP A 273 -2.52 -18.40 18.64
N ILE A 274 -2.76 -18.48 17.37
CA ILE A 274 -3.95 -17.96 16.68
C ILE A 274 -4.69 -19.12 16.02
N LYS A 275 -5.95 -19.27 16.38
CA LYS A 275 -6.87 -20.21 15.75
C LYS A 275 -7.82 -19.49 14.81
N ILE A 276 -7.72 -19.75 13.49
CA ILE A 276 -8.55 -19.13 12.46
C ILE A 276 -9.64 -20.11 11.98
N ASP A 277 -10.85 -19.63 11.89
CA ASP A 277 -11.98 -20.33 11.25
C ASP A 277 -12.20 -19.74 9.83
N TYR A 278 -11.65 -20.39 8.82
CA TYR A 278 -11.79 -19.99 7.42
C TYR A 278 -13.22 -20.17 6.86
N SER A 279 -14.15 -20.73 7.62
CA SER A 279 -15.57 -20.86 7.25
C SER A 279 -16.43 -19.71 7.74
N SER A 280 -15.90 -18.83 8.61
CA SER A 280 -16.64 -17.75 9.22
C SER A 280 -17.01 -16.59 8.28
N TRP A 281 -16.36 -16.51 7.11
CA TRP A 281 -16.69 -15.51 6.08
C TRP A 281 -16.77 -16.12 4.69
N LYS A 282 -17.49 -15.46 3.81
CA LYS A 282 -17.54 -15.87 2.40
C LYS A 282 -16.31 -15.35 1.67
N ARG A 283 -15.45 -16.26 1.20
CA ARG A 283 -14.32 -15.92 0.32
C ARG A 283 -14.86 -15.28 -0.97
N PRO A 284 -14.35 -14.12 -1.41
CA PRO A 284 -14.69 -13.52 -2.69
C PRO A 284 -14.35 -14.44 -3.86
N ASP A 285 -15.22 -14.46 -4.87
CA ASP A 285 -15.15 -15.43 -5.98
C ASP A 285 -13.86 -15.33 -6.79
N ILE A 286 -13.23 -14.16 -6.83
CA ILE A 286 -11.95 -13.96 -7.54
C ILE A 286 -10.85 -14.91 -7.03
N PHE A 287 -10.83 -15.21 -5.73
CA PHE A 287 -9.83 -16.13 -5.17
C PHE A 287 -10.10 -17.58 -5.61
N ASN A 288 -11.37 -17.98 -5.79
CA ASN A 288 -11.71 -19.28 -6.33
C ASN A 288 -11.29 -19.38 -7.80
N VAL A 289 -11.49 -18.31 -8.58
CA VAL A 289 -11.03 -18.25 -9.99
C VAL A 289 -9.50 -18.41 -10.06
N ILE A 290 -8.74 -17.72 -9.22
CA ILE A 290 -7.27 -17.83 -9.18
C ILE A 290 -6.86 -19.26 -8.80
N GLN A 291 -7.49 -19.83 -7.79
CA GLN A 291 -7.21 -21.17 -7.29
C GLN A 291 -7.46 -22.23 -8.37
N ASP A 292 -8.65 -22.21 -8.98
CA ASP A 292 -9.07 -23.20 -9.97
C ASP A 292 -8.24 -23.10 -11.26
N LYS A 293 -8.06 -21.88 -11.79
CA LYS A 293 -7.29 -21.64 -13.02
C LYS A 293 -5.80 -21.93 -12.85
N GLY A 294 -5.28 -21.68 -11.65
CA GLY A 294 -3.87 -21.94 -11.32
C GLY A 294 -3.61 -23.33 -10.77
N ASN A 295 -4.65 -24.13 -10.49
CA ASN A 295 -4.56 -25.38 -9.73
C ASN A 295 -3.69 -25.18 -8.47
N VAL A 296 -3.96 -24.09 -7.72
CA VAL A 296 -3.20 -23.68 -6.55
C VAL A 296 -3.69 -24.42 -5.32
N LYS A 297 -2.78 -24.98 -4.54
CA LYS A 297 -3.14 -25.65 -3.29
C LYS A 297 -3.72 -24.66 -2.28
N GLU A 298 -4.64 -25.13 -1.43
CA GLU A 298 -5.30 -24.28 -0.43
C GLU A 298 -4.31 -23.63 0.54
N GLU A 299 -3.27 -24.35 0.96
CA GLU A 299 -2.24 -23.81 1.85
C GLU A 299 -1.49 -22.63 1.19
N GLU A 300 -1.22 -22.73 -0.11
CA GLU A 300 -0.59 -21.65 -0.86
C GLU A 300 -1.52 -20.46 -1.06
N MET A 301 -2.82 -20.70 -1.31
CA MET A 301 -3.84 -19.64 -1.36
C MET A 301 -3.89 -18.86 -0.05
N ARG A 302 -3.87 -19.55 1.10
CA ARG A 302 -3.87 -18.94 2.44
C ARG A 302 -2.60 -18.14 2.74
N ARG A 303 -1.47 -18.55 2.16
CA ARG A 303 -0.17 -17.91 2.38
C ARG A 303 0.06 -16.72 1.46
N VAL A 304 -0.44 -16.76 0.23
CA VAL A 304 -0.18 -15.72 -0.77
C VAL A 304 -1.20 -14.59 -0.70
N PHE A 305 -2.47 -14.91 -0.36
CA PHE A 305 -3.60 -13.99 -0.50
C PHE A 305 -4.30 -13.68 0.82
N ASN A 306 -4.96 -12.52 0.84
CA ASN A 306 -5.81 -12.08 1.96
C ASN A 306 -7.14 -12.85 2.08
N LEU A 307 -7.58 -13.56 1.03
CA LEU A 307 -8.80 -14.34 0.93
C LEU A 307 -10.09 -13.60 1.31
N GLY A 308 -10.10 -12.28 1.19
CA GLY A 308 -11.24 -11.42 1.50
C GLY A 308 -11.13 -10.67 2.82
N ILE A 309 -10.08 -10.90 3.60
CA ILE A 309 -9.79 -10.18 4.86
C ILE A 309 -8.55 -9.31 4.66
N GLY A 310 -8.72 -7.99 4.61
CA GLY A 310 -7.61 -7.08 4.36
C GLY A 310 -6.96 -6.51 5.62
N TYR A 311 -7.70 -6.48 6.73
CA TYR A 311 -7.20 -5.97 8.02
C TYR A 311 -7.82 -6.76 9.17
N CYS A 312 -7.10 -6.88 10.27
CA CYS A 312 -7.59 -7.59 11.45
C CYS A 312 -7.40 -6.76 12.71
N LEU A 313 -8.36 -6.92 13.64
CA LEU A 313 -8.29 -6.39 15.01
C LEU A 313 -8.34 -7.56 15.98
N ILE A 314 -7.61 -7.43 17.10
CA ILE A 314 -7.73 -8.32 18.27
C ILE A 314 -8.38 -7.51 19.37
N VAL A 315 -9.51 -7.99 19.89
CA VAL A 315 -10.32 -7.31 20.90
C VAL A 315 -10.73 -8.25 22.03
N PRO A 316 -10.98 -7.75 23.24
CA PRO A 316 -11.58 -8.53 24.32
C PRO A 316 -12.96 -9.09 23.91
N PRO A 317 -13.37 -10.28 24.40
CA PRO A 317 -14.65 -10.91 24.04
C PRO A 317 -15.87 -10.03 24.34
N GLU A 318 -15.81 -9.23 25.40
CA GLU A 318 -16.92 -8.38 25.88
C GLU A 318 -17.27 -7.24 24.92
N VAL A 319 -16.36 -6.81 24.05
CA VAL A 319 -16.60 -5.72 23.08
C VAL A 319 -16.73 -6.24 21.63
N GLU A 320 -16.65 -7.54 21.42
CA GLU A 320 -16.69 -8.18 20.09
C GLU A 320 -17.88 -7.69 19.25
N VAL A 321 -19.10 -7.84 19.80
CA VAL A 321 -20.35 -7.55 19.06
C VAL A 321 -20.46 -6.06 18.75
N ASP A 322 -20.14 -5.19 19.72
CA ASP A 322 -20.22 -3.75 19.55
C ASP A 322 -19.18 -3.26 18.53
N THR A 323 -17.98 -3.87 18.51
CA THR A 323 -16.97 -3.56 17.52
C THR A 323 -17.41 -3.97 16.09
N LEU A 324 -18.03 -5.16 15.93
CA LEU A 324 -18.58 -5.57 14.63
C LEU A 324 -19.68 -4.62 14.15
N LEU A 325 -20.58 -4.19 15.04
CA LEU A 325 -21.64 -3.23 14.70
C LEU A 325 -21.08 -1.86 14.31
N ALA A 326 -20.04 -1.40 15.02
CA ALA A 326 -19.38 -0.13 14.68
C ALA A 326 -18.71 -0.20 13.30
N ILE A 327 -18.02 -1.31 13.00
CA ILE A 327 -17.41 -1.51 11.67
C ILE A 327 -18.48 -1.50 10.55
N ASP A 328 -19.63 -2.16 10.78
CA ASP A 328 -20.75 -2.14 9.82
C ASP A 328 -21.32 -0.73 9.66
N GLY A 329 -21.41 0.03 10.74
CA GLY A 329 -21.80 1.45 10.74
C GLY A 329 -20.90 2.34 9.89
N HIS A 330 -19.64 1.99 9.73
CA HIS A 330 -18.67 2.63 8.81
C HIS A 330 -18.76 2.10 7.37
N GLY A 331 -19.67 1.17 7.08
CA GLY A 331 -19.87 0.61 5.74
C GLY A 331 -18.91 -0.50 5.34
N TYR A 332 -18.23 -1.12 6.30
CA TYR A 332 -17.38 -2.28 6.08
C TYR A 332 -18.07 -3.55 6.59
N LYS A 333 -17.89 -4.66 5.87
CA LYS A 333 -18.23 -5.97 6.42
C LYS A 333 -17.09 -6.48 7.29
N SER A 334 -17.48 -7.13 8.39
CA SER A 334 -16.52 -7.75 9.29
C SER A 334 -17.09 -9.04 9.89
N TRP A 335 -16.20 -9.88 10.37
CA TRP A 335 -16.55 -11.18 10.95
C TRP A 335 -15.59 -11.50 12.10
N THR A 336 -16.08 -12.22 13.09
CA THR A 336 -15.18 -12.92 14.01
C THR A 336 -14.58 -14.11 13.27
N ILE A 337 -13.30 -14.01 12.94
CA ILE A 337 -12.59 -15.02 12.13
C ILE A 337 -11.76 -15.99 12.95
N GLY A 338 -11.70 -15.79 14.25
CA GLY A 338 -10.90 -16.65 15.13
C GLY A 338 -10.75 -16.11 16.53
N GLU A 339 -9.85 -16.74 17.24
CA GLU A 339 -9.54 -16.40 18.64
C GLU A 339 -8.06 -16.65 18.95
N VAL A 340 -7.56 -15.97 19.96
CA VAL A 340 -6.24 -16.23 20.53
C VAL A 340 -6.35 -17.42 21.47
N VAL A 341 -5.42 -18.36 21.35
CA VAL A 341 -5.37 -19.59 22.15
C VAL A 341 -4.01 -19.76 22.82
N LEU A 342 -3.90 -20.69 23.75
CA LEU A 342 -2.60 -21.16 24.23
C LEU A 342 -1.96 -22.08 23.21
N GLU A 343 -0.62 -22.01 23.04
CA GLU A 343 0.18 -22.98 22.25
C GLU A 343 -0.01 -24.41 22.72
#